data_e3661c029b3ec3cf1f2f24c9f8c0e965
#
_entry.id   e3661c029b3ec3cf1f2f24c9f8c0e965
#
_cell.length_a   1.000
_cell.length_b   1.000
_cell.length_c   1.000
_cell.angle_alpha   90.00
_cell.angle_beta   90.00
_cell.angle_gamma   90.00
#
_symmetry.space_group_name_H-M   'P 1'
#
loop_
_entity.id
_entity.type
_entity.pdbx_description
1 polymer ?
#
loop_
_entity_poly.entity_id
_entity_poly.type
_entity_poly.pdbx_seq_one_letter_code
_entity_poly.pdbx_strand_id
1 'polypeptide(L)'
;MLRDITIGQHFPGNSVVHRCDPRLKIIATIAYIIVLFMASNPLGIALSLTLLALLYKVAQIPIKLIVKSLKPIVPIVLFTAVLNLFFITGEGEPLVHFGFIHIYREGVSYAVLMAVRIVALIAGTSLLTYTTSPIVLTDAIEALLKPFAKLHLPVHELAMMMTIALRFIPLLIDETEKIMNAQKARGAMLDNGKFMDRIKALVPVLIPLFISAFRRADELAMAMECRCYHGGEGRTRLKVLKFGALDVKCAVVLTLCLAGILSTRWLMAGI
;
A
#
# COMPACT_ATOMS: atom_id res chain seq x y z
N MET A 1 4.99 16.30 -16.18
CA MET A 1 3.96 15.92 -15.20
C MET A 1 3.76 14.41 -15.06
N LEU A 2 3.87 13.58 -16.11
CA LEU A 2 3.72 12.11 -15.98
C LEU A 2 4.96 11.39 -15.40
N ARG A 3 6.14 12.00 -15.44
CA ARG A 3 7.40 11.44 -14.87
C ARG A 3 7.44 11.38 -13.33
N ASP A 4 6.54 12.08 -12.65
CA ASP A 4 6.44 12.04 -11.20
C ASP A 4 5.60 10.86 -10.68
N ILE A 5 5.01 10.06 -11.58
CA ILE A 5 4.36 8.81 -11.24
C ILE A 5 5.45 7.75 -11.04
N THR A 6 6.13 7.83 -9.89
CA THR A 6 7.01 6.74 -9.45
C THR A 6 6.14 5.52 -9.16
N ILE A 7 6.14 4.56 -10.07
CA ILE A 7 5.44 3.29 -9.93
C ILE A 7 6.07 2.52 -8.78
N GLY A 8 5.38 2.55 -7.63
CA GLY A 8 5.87 2.01 -6.37
C GLY A 8 6.89 2.95 -5.72
N GLN A 9 6.55 3.48 -4.56
CA GLN A 9 7.44 4.32 -3.74
C GLN A 9 8.54 3.47 -3.05
N HIS A 10 9.06 2.45 -3.77
CA HIS A 10 10.11 1.60 -3.22
C HIS A 10 11.39 2.41 -3.02
N PHE A 11 11.88 2.43 -1.78
CA PHE A 11 13.16 3.04 -1.42
C PHE A 11 14.25 1.96 -1.43
N PRO A 12 15.22 2.01 -2.35
CA PRO A 12 16.28 1.01 -2.39
C PRO A 12 17.15 1.11 -1.14
N GLY A 13 17.23 0.04 -0.38
CA GLY A 13 18.01 -0.05 0.85
C GLY A 13 18.50 -1.48 1.11
N ASN A 14 19.56 -1.61 1.94
CA ASN A 14 20.15 -2.90 2.30
C ASN A 14 19.93 -3.28 3.77
N SER A 15 18.93 -2.69 4.43
CA SER A 15 18.64 -2.98 5.84
C SER A 15 18.10 -4.39 6.04
N VAL A 16 18.10 -4.86 7.27
CA VAL A 16 17.53 -6.17 7.65
C VAL A 16 16.09 -6.28 7.16
N VAL A 17 15.27 -5.22 7.32
CA VAL A 17 13.88 -5.20 6.87
C VAL A 17 13.77 -5.33 5.34
N HIS A 18 14.69 -4.73 4.56
CA HIS A 18 14.68 -4.88 3.09
C HIS A 18 15.00 -6.32 2.65
N ARG A 19 15.90 -7.00 3.38
CA ARG A 19 16.34 -8.36 3.05
C ARG A 19 15.39 -9.47 3.50
N CYS A 20 14.43 -9.17 4.40
CA CYS A 20 13.42 -10.13 4.83
C CYS A 20 12.55 -10.60 3.66
N ASP A 21 12.10 -11.87 3.74
CA ASP A 21 11.19 -12.47 2.75
C ASP A 21 9.91 -11.61 2.61
N PRO A 22 9.52 -11.23 1.39
CA PRO A 22 8.35 -10.39 1.15
C PRO A 22 7.02 -11.04 1.59
N ARG A 23 6.95 -12.38 1.64
CA ARG A 23 5.79 -13.10 2.19
C ARG A 23 5.62 -12.80 3.68
N LEU A 24 6.73 -12.85 4.43
CA LEU A 24 6.72 -12.51 5.85
C LEU A 24 6.29 -11.07 6.07
N LYS A 25 6.75 -10.13 5.24
CA LYS A 25 6.37 -8.71 5.35
C LYS A 25 4.88 -8.50 5.15
N ILE A 26 4.27 -9.18 4.16
CA ILE A 26 2.81 -9.10 3.93
C ILE A 26 2.06 -9.61 5.16
N ILE A 27 2.39 -10.81 5.64
CA ILE A 27 1.75 -11.41 6.82
C ILE A 27 1.94 -10.52 8.05
N ALA A 28 3.15 -10.01 8.26
CA ALA A 28 3.49 -9.11 9.34
C ALA A 28 2.69 -7.81 9.30
N THR A 29 2.52 -7.22 8.12
CA THR A 29 1.71 -6.00 7.94
C THR A 29 0.24 -6.26 8.24
N ILE A 30 -0.31 -7.37 7.76
CA ILE A 30 -1.70 -7.76 8.06
C ILE A 30 -1.87 -8.01 9.56
N ALA A 31 -0.96 -8.76 10.18
CA ALA A 31 -0.99 -9.02 11.61
C ALA A 31 -0.88 -7.72 12.43
N TYR A 32 -0.01 -6.79 12.03
CA TYR A 32 0.11 -5.47 12.65
C TYR A 32 -1.21 -4.68 12.57
N ILE A 33 -1.86 -4.67 11.41
CA ILE A 33 -3.16 -4.01 11.21
C ILE A 33 -4.20 -4.60 12.18
N ILE A 34 -4.32 -5.93 12.22
CA ILE A 34 -5.28 -6.62 13.11
C ILE A 34 -5.01 -6.27 14.58
N VAL A 35 -3.75 -6.36 15.00
CA VAL A 35 -3.37 -6.06 16.39
C VAL A 35 -3.64 -4.60 16.76
N LEU A 36 -3.39 -3.67 15.82
CA LEU A 36 -3.67 -2.24 16.03
C LEU A 36 -5.17 -1.94 16.17
N PHE A 37 -6.03 -2.67 15.44
CA PHE A 37 -7.49 -2.58 15.63
C PHE A 37 -7.94 -3.20 16.94
N MET A 38 -7.31 -4.27 17.38
CA MET A 38 -7.61 -4.91 18.67
C MET A 38 -7.09 -4.12 19.87
N ALA A 39 -6.10 -3.25 19.69
CA ALA A 39 -5.55 -2.39 20.73
C ALA A 39 -6.55 -1.26 21.06
N SER A 40 -7.37 -1.44 22.08
CA SER A 40 -8.34 -0.45 22.57
C SER A 40 -7.72 0.55 23.56
N ASN A 41 -6.59 0.18 24.18
CA ASN A 41 -5.94 0.95 25.24
C ASN A 41 -4.87 1.90 24.70
N PRO A 42 -4.68 3.11 25.31
CA PRO A 42 -3.65 4.06 24.89
C PRO A 42 -2.23 3.47 25.02
N LEU A 43 -1.98 2.57 26.00
CA LEU A 43 -0.70 1.87 26.14
C LEU A 43 -0.41 0.94 24.95
N GLY A 44 -1.39 0.17 24.49
CA GLY A 44 -1.24 -0.71 23.33
C GLY A 44 -0.93 0.07 22.05
N ILE A 45 -1.57 1.23 21.86
CA ILE A 45 -1.30 2.12 20.73
C ILE A 45 0.09 2.75 20.85
N ALA A 46 0.51 3.20 22.03
CA ALA A 46 1.85 3.74 22.24
C ALA A 46 2.92 2.67 21.96
N LEU A 47 2.71 1.42 22.38
CA LEU A 47 3.62 0.31 22.10
C LEU A 47 3.68 -0.01 20.59
N SER A 48 2.54 0.04 19.90
CA SER A 48 2.49 -0.17 18.44
C SER A 48 3.23 0.92 17.67
N LEU A 49 3.14 2.18 18.11
CA LEU A 49 3.88 3.31 17.54
C LEU A 49 5.39 3.18 17.78
N THR A 50 5.80 2.77 18.99
CA THR A 50 7.22 2.55 19.31
C THR A 50 7.80 1.41 18.47
N LEU A 51 7.06 0.32 18.28
CA LEU A 51 7.45 -0.77 17.38
C LEU A 51 7.61 -0.26 15.94
N LEU A 52 6.65 0.52 15.45
CA LEU A 52 6.69 1.09 14.11
C LEU A 52 7.89 2.04 13.92
N ALA A 53 8.13 2.93 14.90
CA ALA A 53 9.27 3.84 14.88
C ALA A 53 10.61 3.07 14.86
N LEU A 54 10.71 1.98 15.61
CA LEU A 54 11.88 1.11 15.63
C LEU A 54 12.08 0.42 14.28
N LEU A 55 11.00 -0.08 13.67
CA LEU A 55 11.05 -0.70 12.34
C LEU A 55 11.51 0.30 11.26
N TYR A 56 11.02 1.55 11.30
CA TYR A 56 11.46 2.62 10.41
C TYR A 56 12.95 2.96 10.61
N LYS A 57 13.41 3.02 11.85
CA LYS A 57 14.82 3.25 12.19
C LYS A 57 15.71 2.13 11.65
N VAL A 58 15.30 0.87 11.85
CA VAL A 58 16.04 -0.31 11.33
C VAL A 58 15.98 -0.34 9.79
N ALA A 59 14.86 0.05 9.18
CA ALA A 59 14.70 0.14 7.73
C ALA A 59 15.53 1.29 7.11
N GLN A 60 16.07 2.22 7.92
CA GLN A 60 16.83 3.40 7.47
C GLN A 60 16.07 4.28 6.46
N ILE A 61 14.74 4.38 6.63
CA ILE A 61 13.90 5.19 5.75
C ILE A 61 13.92 6.64 6.24
N PRO A 62 14.21 7.62 5.35
CA PRO A 62 14.25 9.03 5.75
C PRO A 62 12.86 9.54 6.15
N ILE A 63 12.79 10.29 7.25
CA ILE A 63 11.56 10.84 7.82
C ILE A 63 10.76 11.66 6.79
N LYS A 64 11.44 12.29 5.83
CA LYS A 64 10.80 13.06 4.74
C LYS A 64 9.81 12.22 3.93
N LEU A 65 10.10 10.93 3.71
CA LEU A 65 9.21 10.02 2.99
C LEU A 65 7.97 9.68 3.83
N ILE A 66 8.14 9.48 5.13
CA ILE A 66 7.04 9.23 6.05
C ILE A 66 6.07 10.42 6.07
N VAL A 67 6.60 11.63 6.24
CA VAL A 67 5.78 12.86 6.21
C VAL A 67 5.10 13.04 4.86
N LYS A 68 5.78 12.72 3.75
CA LYS A 68 5.20 12.81 2.40
C LYS A 68 4.03 11.85 2.22
N SER A 69 4.08 10.63 2.79
CA SER A 69 2.96 9.67 2.74
C SER A 69 1.80 10.06 3.64
N LEU A 70 2.06 10.74 4.76
CA LEU A 70 1.02 11.18 5.69
C LEU A 70 0.32 12.47 5.24
N LYS A 71 1.01 13.37 4.52
CA LYS A 71 0.47 14.67 4.11
C LYS A 71 -0.91 14.59 3.41
N PRO A 72 -1.17 13.71 2.41
CA PRO A 72 -2.46 13.65 1.74
C PRO A 72 -3.61 13.14 2.63
N ILE A 73 -3.29 12.57 3.78
CA ILE A 73 -4.24 11.94 4.70
C ILE A 73 -4.63 12.87 5.84
N VAL A 74 -3.86 13.93 6.08
CA VAL A 74 -4.16 14.93 7.10
C VAL A 74 -5.60 15.46 7.02
N PRO A 75 -6.18 15.78 5.85
CA PRO A 75 -7.58 16.22 5.77
C PRO A 75 -8.58 15.18 6.28
N ILE A 76 -8.34 13.89 5.98
CA ILE A 76 -9.20 12.78 6.43
C ILE A 76 -9.08 12.58 7.94
N VAL A 77 -7.85 12.63 8.47
CA VAL A 77 -7.60 12.53 9.92
C VAL A 77 -8.26 13.69 10.65
N LEU A 78 -8.14 14.90 10.12
CA LEU A 78 -8.78 16.08 10.71
C LEU A 78 -10.32 15.95 10.67
N PHE A 79 -10.87 15.53 9.55
CA PHE A 79 -12.31 15.34 9.41
C PHE A 79 -12.85 14.28 10.38
N THR A 80 -12.18 13.13 10.49
CA THR A 80 -12.58 12.08 11.45
C THR A 80 -12.40 12.52 12.90
N ALA A 81 -11.36 13.29 13.22
CA ALA A 81 -11.16 13.84 14.55
C ALA A 81 -12.29 14.81 14.92
N VAL A 82 -12.67 15.70 14.00
CA VAL A 82 -13.79 16.62 14.16
C VAL A 82 -15.10 15.87 14.36
N LEU A 83 -15.39 14.85 13.54
CA LEU A 83 -16.59 14.03 13.73
C LEU A 83 -16.62 13.36 15.09
N ASN A 84 -15.54 12.70 15.51
CA ASN A 84 -15.48 12.05 16.82
C ASN A 84 -15.66 13.05 17.97
N LEU A 85 -15.13 14.26 17.83
CA LEU A 85 -15.25 15.31 18.83
C LEU A 85 -16.72 15.75 19.05
N PHE A 86 -17.53 15.83 17.98
CA PHE A 86 -18.89 16.33 18.02
C PHE A 86 -19.94 15.23 18.21
N PHE A 87 -19.71 14.03 17.68
CA PHE A 87 -20.69 12.95 17.69
C PHE A 87 -20.58 11.99 18.87
N ILE A 88 -19.42 11.94 19.54
CA ILE A 88 -19.27 11.09 20.73
C ILE A 88 -19.73 11.86 21.96
N THR A 89 -20.87 11.43 22.50
CA THR A 89 -21.42 11.90 23.77
C THR A 89 -20.90 11.02 24.91
N GLY A 90 -20.35 11.64 25.96
CA GLY A 90 -19.93 10.94 27.18
C GLY A 90 -20.96 11.04 28.31
N GLU A 91 -20.83 10.21 29.35
CA GLU A 91 -21.71 10.18 30.51
C GLU A 91 -21.38 11.26 31.58
N GLY A 92 -20.45 12.19 31.29
CA GLY A 92 -19.97 13.23 32.22
C GLY A 92 -20.40 14.66 31.88
N GLU A 93 -20.01 15.61 32.76
CA GLU A 93 -20.18 17.04 32.49
C GLU A 93 -19.36 17.45 31.24
N PRO A 94 -19.95 18.19 30.29
CA PRO A 94 -19.23 18.64 29.09
C PRO A 94 -18.10 19.60 29.46
N LEU A 95 -16.90 19.36 28.93
CA LEU A 95 -15.72 20.25 29.11
C LEU A 95 -15.96 21.64 28.58
N VAL A 96 -16.72 21.77 27.49
CA VAL A 96 -17.07 23.06 26.87
C VAL A 96 -18.54 23.05 26.49
N HIS A 97 -19.26 24.04 26.99
CA HIS A 97 -20.67 24.28 26.71
C HIS A 97 -20.77 25.55 25.87
N PHE A 98 -20.92 25.41 24.54
CA PHE A 98 -21.11 26.57 23.67
C PHE A 98 -22.36 26.36 22.81
N GLY A 99 -23.51 26.74 23.33
CA GLY A 99 -24.81 26.60 22.65
C GLY A 99 -25.15 25.15 22.29
N PHE A 100 -25.13 24.82 21.02
CA PHE A 100 -25.43 23.46 20.53
C PHE A 100 -24.24 22.50 20.54
N ILE A 101 -23.04 22.96 20.91
CA ILE A 101 -21.83 22.17 20.88
C ILE A 101 -21.46 21.74 22.30
N HIS A 102 -21.52 20.43 22.55
CA HIS A 102 -21.11 19.80 23.80
C HIS A 102 -19.89 18.94 23.56
N ILE A 103 -18.72 19.36 24.05
CA ILE A 103 -17.48 18.60 23.93
C ILE A 103 -17.26 17.83 25.21
N TYR A 104 -17.30 16.50 25.12
CA TYR A 104 -17.04 15.60 26.23
C TYR A 104 -15.57 15.18 26.26
N ARG A 105 -15.03 14.91 27.44
CA ARG A 105 -13.66 14.42 27.63
C ARG A 105 -13.41 13.12 26.85
N GLU A 106 -14.40 12.25 26.81
CA GLU A 106 -14.38 11.01 26.07
C GLU A 106 -14.26 11.24 24.57
N GLY A 107 -15.02 12.18 24.03
CA GLY A 107 -14.95 12.58 22.61
C GLY A 107 -13.55 13.03 22.20
N VAL A 108 -12.86 13.82 23.06
CA VAL A 108 -11.49 14.26 22.82
C VAL A 108 -10.52 13.07 22.84
N SER A 109 -10.63 12.18 23.82
CA SER A 109 -9.75 11.01 23.93
C SER A 109 -9.94 10.06 22.74
N TYR A 110 -11.17 9.80 22.32
CA TYR A 110 -11.47 8.99 21.14
C TYR A 110 -11.00 9.65 19.83
N ALA A 111 -11.15 10.97 19.69
CA ALA A 111 -10.67 11.71 18.52
C ALA A 111 -9.15 11.58 18.36
N VAL A 112 -8.40 11.79 19.44
CA VAL A 112 -6.93 11.64 19.45
C VAL A 112 -6.53 10.19 19.16
N LEU A 113 -7.17 9.23 19.83
CA LEU A 113 -6.86 7.81 19.69
C LEU A 113 -7.12 7.31 18.28
N MET A 114 -8.24 7.73 17.65
CA MET A 114 -8.55 7.40 16.26
C MET A 114 -7.60 8.08 15.27
N ALA A 115 -7.26 9.36 15.49
CA ALA A 115 -6.29 10.07 14.66
C ALA A 115 -4.93 9.36 14.67
N VAL A 116 -4.44 9.00 15.84
CA VAL A 116 -3.18 8.26 16.01
C VAL A 116 -3.25 6.88 15.36
N ARG A 117 -4.38 6.17 15.50
CA ARG A 117 -4.60 4.86 14.88
C ARG A 117 -4.53 4.94 13.35
N ILE A 118 -5.19 5.93 12.73
CA ILE A 118 -5.16 6.11 11.27
C ILE A 118 -3.74 6.39 10.80
N VAL A 119 -3.00 7.27 11.49
CA VAL A 119 -1.60 7.56 11.18
C VAL A 119 -0.73 6.30 11.29
N ALA A 120 -0.91 5.50 12.34
CA ALA A 120 -0.17 4.26 12.56
C ALA A 120 -0.46 3.20 11.48
N LEU A 121 -1.73 3.06 11.06
CA LEU A 121 -2.14 2.16 9.98
C LEU A 121 -1.44 2.52 8.67
N ILE A 122 -1.48 3.79 8.31
CA ILE A 122 -0.92 4.26 7.06
C ILE A 122 0.60 4.18 7.06
N ALA A 123 1.22 4.56 8.17
CA ALA A 123 2.66 4.40 8.31
C ALA A 123 3.07 2.91 8.27
N GLY A 124 2.31 2.00 8.90
CA GLY A 124 2.57 0.56 8.84
C GLY A 124 2.49 -0.03 7.43
N THR A 125 1.45 0.32 6.67
CA THR A 125 1.30 -0.12 5.27
C THR A 125 2.33 0.54 4.34
N SER A 126 2.69 1.80 4.58
CA SER A 126 3.74 2.49 3.81
C SER A 126 5.11 1.84 4.00
N LEU A 127 5.40 1.28 5.16
CA LEU A 127 6.65 0.56 5.42
C LEU A 127 6.82 -0.64 4.47
N LEU A 128 5.76 -1.40 4.23
CA LEU A 128 5.75 -2.50 3.26
C LEU A 128 6.08 -1.99 1.85
N THR A 129 5.43 -0.91 1.43
CA THR A 129 5.60 -0.31 0.10
C THR A 129 7.01 0.24 -0.10
N TYR A 130 7.60 0.87 0.93
CA TYR A 130 8.97 1.40 0.86
C TYR A 130 10.03 0.29 0.84
N THR A 131 9.80 -0.84 1.52
CA THR A 131 10.80 -1.90 1.67
C THR A 131 10.67 -3.03 0.65
N THR A 132 9.63 -3.03 -0.18
CA THR A 132 9.37 -4.12 -1.14
C THR A 132 8.96 -3.55 -2.49
N SER A 133 9.65 -3.94 -3.56
CA SER A 133 9.29 -3.50 -4.91
C SER A 133 7.97 -4.17 -5.37
N PRO A 134 7.16 -3.51 -6.22
CA PRO A 134 5.89 -4.05 -6.70
C PRO A 134 6.01 -5.43 -7.36
N ILE A 135 7.07 -5.67 -8.14
CA ILE A 135 7.31 -6.96 -8.82
C ILE A 135 7.55 -8.07 -7.78
N VAL A 136 8.37 -7.80 -6.75
CA VAL A 136 8.64 -8.76 -5.68
C VAL A 136 7.40 -8.99 -4.81
N LEU A 137 6.55 -7.96 -4.67
CA LEU A 137 5.29 -8.06 -3.96
C LEU A 137 4.30 -8.99 -4.68
N THR A 138 4.23 -8.91 -6.03
CA THR A 138 3.39 -9.83 -6.82
C THR A 138 3.85 -11.28 -6.71
N ASP A 139 5.16 -11.52 -6.73
CA ASP A 139 5.74 -12.86 -6.51
C ASP A 139 5.39 -13.43 -5.12
N ALA A 140 5.40 -12.57 -4.11
CA ALA A 140 5.03 -12.97 -2.75
C ALA A 140 3.53 -13.27 -2.63
N ILE A 141 2.66 -12.44 -3.24
CA ILE A 141 1.21 -12.66 -3.28
C ILE A 141 0.89 -14.00 -3.98
N GLU A 142 1.52 -14.27 -5.13
CA GLU A 142 1.35 -15.56 -5.82
C GLU A 142 1.73 -16.73 -4.92
N ALA A 143 2.86 -16.62 -4.22
CA ALA A 143 3.32 -17.67 -3.34
C ALA A 143 2.39 -17.88 -2.13
N LEU A 144 1.78 -16.81 -1.60
CA LEU A 144 0.78 -16.89 -0.53
C LEU A 144 -0.56 -17.43 -1.01
N LEU A 145 -0.94 -17.12 -2.26
CA LEU A 145 -2.18 -17.61 -2.87
C LEU A 145 -2.05 -19.04 -3.44
N LYS A 146 -0.84 -19.57 -3.57
CA LYS A 146 -0.61 -20.92 -4.11
C LYS A 146 -1.47 -22.02 -3.46
N PRO A 147 -1.71 -22.07 -2.13
CA PRO A 147 -2.61 -23.08 -1.55
C PRO A 147 -4.06 -22.97 -2.07
N PHE A 148 -4.49 -21.77 -2.49
CA PHE A 148 -5.82 -21.53 -3.06
C PHE A 148 -5.94 -22.00 -4.52
N ALA A 149 -4.83 -22.32 -5.19
CA ALA A 149 -4.87 -22.96 -6.52
C ALA A 149 -5.62 -24.31 -6.50
N LYS A 150 -5.69 -25.00 -5.33
CA LYS A 150 -6.51 -26.18 -5.13
C LYS A 150 -8.02 -25.93 -5.29
N LEU A 151 -8.46 -24.68 -5.18
CA LEU A 151 -9.85 -24.22 -5.40
C LEU A 151 -10.11 -23.82 -6.86
N HIS A 152 -9.30 -24.31 -7.82
CA HIS A 152 -9.38 -23.97 -9.26
C HIS A 152 -9.19 -22.49 -9.58
N LEU A 153 -8.56 -21.73 -8.68
CA LEU A 153 -8.20 -20.33 -8.98
C LEU A 153 -6.92 -20.29 -9.84
N PRO A 154 -6.91 -19.58 -10.97
CA PRO A 154 -5.75 -19.45 -11.86
C PRO A 154 -4.71 -18.48 -11.26
N VAL A 155 -4.15 -18.86 -10.08
CA VAL A 155 -3.24 -17.98 -9.30
C VAL A 155 -1.98 -17.65 -10.08
N HIS A 156 -1.45 -18.60 -10.83
CA HIS A 156 -0.23 -18.40 -11.63
C HIS A 156 -0.48 -17.41 -12.78
N GLU A 157 -1.59 -17.58 -13.49
CA GLU A 157 -1.97 -16.72 -14.61
C GLU A 157 -2.23 -15.29 -14.12
N LEU A 158 -2.91 -15.13 -12.99
CA LEU A 158 -3.11 -13.81 -12.36
C LEU A 158 -1.80 -13.13 -12.01
N ALA A 159 -0.87 -13.85 -11.38
CA ALA A 159 0.44 -13.29 -11.01
C ALA A 159 1.27 -12.93 -12.25
N MET A 160 1.21 -13.75 -13.30
CA MET A 160 1.86 -13.48 -14.56
C MET A 160 1.29 -12.21 -15.23
N MET A 161 -0.05 -12.08 -15.29
CA MET A 161 -0.72 -10.88 -15.81
C MET A 161 -0.30 -9.64 -15.04
N MET A 162 -0.26 -9.69 -13.70
CA MET A 162 0.20 -8.58 -12.86
C MET A 162 1.66 -8.21 -13.14
N THR A 163 2.54 -9.19 -13.30
CA THR A 163 3.96 -8.97 -13.59
C THR A 163 4.16 -8.32 -14.96
N ILE A 164 3.43 -8.79 -15.98
CA ILE A 164 3.43 -8.21 -17.32
C ILE A 164 2.90 -6.77 -17.27
N ALA A 165 1.77 -6.55 -16.58
CA ALA A 165 1.18 -5.23 -16.45
C ALA A 165 2.17 -4.24 -15.79
N LEU A 166 2.79 -4.62 -14.65
CA LEU A 166 3.77 -3.77 -13.96
C LEU A 166 4.98 -3.44 -14.84
N ARG A 167 5.39 -4.35 -15.73
CA ARG A 167 6.47 -4.11 -16.69
C ARG A 167 6.04 -3.19 -17.82
N PHE A 168 4.79 -3.26 -18.26
CA PHE A 168 4.27 -2.45 -19.38
C PHE A 168 3.87 -1.03 -18.95
N ILE A 169 3.54 -0.79 -17.68
CA ILE A 169 3.14 0.54 -17.21
C ILE A 169 4.19 1.63 -17.55
N PRO A 170 5.50 1.49 -17.22
CA PRO A 170 6.49 2.50 -17.61
C PRO A 170 6.55 2.73 -19.11
N LEU A 171 6.49 1.64 -19.87
CA LEU A 171 6.54 1.67 -21.32
C LEU A 171 5.33 2.42 -21.94
N LEU A 172 4.12 2.18 -21.38
CA LEU A 172 2.91 2.87 -21.81
C LEU A 172 2.91 4.35 -21.39
N ILE A 173 3.53 4.72 -20.26
CA ILE A 173 3.72 6.11 -19.87
C ILE A 173 4.61 6.84 -20.88
N ASP A 174 5.75 6.27 -21.24
CA ASP A 174 6.65 6.85 -22.22
C ASP A 174 5.98 6.98 -23.61
N GLU A 175 5.19 5.97 -24.01
CA GLU A 175 4.42 5.99 -25.26
C GLU A 175 3.36 7.09 -25.24
N THR A 176 2.64 7.22 -24.09
CA THR A 176 1.63 8.26 -23.91
C THR A 176 2.26 9.66 -24.05
N GLU A 177 3.43 9.89 -23.44
CA GLU A 177 4.14 11.17 -23.58
C GLU A 177 4.51 11.47 -25.04
N LYS A 178 5.00 10.46 -25.78
CA LYS A 178 5.32 10.61 -27.22
C LYS A 178 4.09 10.95 -28.03
N ILE A 179 2.99 10.23 -27.85
CA ILE A 179 1.72 10.47 -28.55
C ILE A 179 1.17 11.86 -28.21
N MET A 180 1.17 12.25 -26.92
CA MET A 180 0.72 13.57 -26.49
C MET A 180 1.55 14.69 -27.11
N ASN A 181 2.87 14.56 -27.17
CA ASN A 181 3.75 15.55 -27.80
C ASN A 181 3.51 15.63 -29.30
N ALA A 182 3.30 14.50 -29.97
CA ALA A 182 2.94 14.48 -31.39
C ALA A 182 1.58 15.14 -31.66
N GLN A 183 0.56 14.92 -30.81
CA GLN A 183 -0.75 15.56 -30.95
C GLN A 183 -0.69 17.07 -30.65
N LYS A 184 0.11 17.49 -29.66
CA LYS A 184 0.37 18.92 -29.40
C LYS A 184 1.04 19.60 -30.61
N ALA A 185 2.01 18.95 -31.26
CA ALA A 185 2.64 19.46 -32.47
C ALA A 185 1.65 19.59 -33.65
N ARG A 186 0.58 18.78 -33.68
CA ARG A 186 -0.53 18.88 -34.65
C ARG A 186 -1.59 19.93 -34.27
N GLY A 187 -1.37 20.70 -33.20
CA GLY A 187 -2.29 21.75 -32.76
C GLY A 187 -3.38 21.29 -31.77
N ALA A 188 -3.30 20.07 -31.22
CA ALA A 188 -4.25 19.62 -30.22
C ALA A 188 -4.08 20.40 -28.90
N MET A 189 -5.13 21.07 -28.45
CA MET A 189 -5.18 21.78 -27.16
C MET A 189 -5.58 20.81 -26.05
N LEU A 190 -4.60 20.12 -25.45
CA LEU A 190 -4.86 19.13 -24.40
C LEU A 190 -5.05 19.77 -23.00
N ASP A 191 -4.53 20.98 -22.80
CA ASP A 191 -4.46 21.63 -21.49
C ASP A 191 -5.53 22.72 -21.29
N ASN A 192 -6.16 23.22 -22.37
CA ASN A 192 -7.12 24.33 -22.36
C ASN A 192 -8.53 23.89 -22.77
N GLY A 193 -9.55 24.54 -22.20
CA GLY A 193 -10.96 24.32 -22.59
C GLY A 193 -11.84 23.81 -21.45
N LYS A 194 -13.15 23.73 -21.75
CA LYS A 194 -14.16 23.15 -20.82
C LYS A 194 -13.89 21.65 -20.65
N PHE A 195 -14.42 21.06 -19.59
CA PHE A 195 -14.23 19.64 -19.26
C PHE A 195 -14.52 18.70 -20.45
N MET A 196 -15.60 18.97 -21.19
CA MET A 196 -15.98 18.18 -22.38
C MET A 196 -14.98 18.29 -23.53
N ASP A 197 -14.37 19.47 -23.72
CA ASP A 197 -13.38 19.71 -24.77
C ASP A 197 -12.07 18.96 -24.44
N ARG A 198 -11.71 18.91 -23.16
CA ARG A 198 -10.57 18.10 -22.69
C ARG A 198 -10.78 16.61 -22.94
N ILE A 199 -11.97 16.08 -22.66
CA ILE A 199 -12.30 14.67 -22.96
C ILE A 199 -12.16 14.40 -24.47
N LYS A 200 -12.73 15.26 -25.31
CA LYS A 200 -12.62 15.13 -26.78
C LYS A 200 -11.17 15.21 -27.26
N ALA A 201 -10.35 16.04 -26.63
CA ALA A 201 -8.92 16.18 -26.96
C ALA A 201 -8.09 14.95 -26.54
N LEU A 202 -8.55 14.16 -25.56
CA LEU A 202 -7.88 12.93 -25.15
C LEU A 202 -8.13 11.75 -26.10
N VAL A 203 -9.25 11.72 -26.84
CA VAL A 203 -9.59 10.63 -27.77
C VAL A 203 -8.49 10.39 -28.82
N PRO A 204 -7.92 11.43 -29.50
CA PRO A 204 -6.81 11.26 -30.43
C PRO A 204 -5.50 10.72 -29.80
N VAL A 205 -5.39 10.74 -28.47
CA VAL A 205 -4.27 10.16 -27.73
C VAL A 205 -4.57 8.71 -27.36
N LEU A 206 -5.81 8.44 -26.93
CA LEU A 206 -6.23 7.11 -26.46
C LEU A 206 -6.24 6.09 -27.61
N ILE A 207 -6.77 6.44 -28.79
CA ILE A 207 -6.88 5.49 -29.93
C ILE A 207 -5.51 4.94 -30.34
N PRO A 208 -4.48 5.76 -30.63
CA PRO A 208 -3.16 5.24 -30.95
C PRO A 208 -2.52 4.45 -29.80
N LEU A 209 -2.77 4.86 -28.55
CA LEU A 209 -2.26 4.15 -27.38
C LEU A 209 -2.86 2.73 -27.27
N PHE A 210 -4.18 2.57 -27.47
CA PHE A 210 -4.81 1.26 -27.52
C PHE A 210 -4.26 0.38 -28.63
N ILE A 211 -4.12 0.92 -29.84
CA ILE A 211 -3.56 0.18 -30.98
C ILE A 211 -2.13 -0.28 -30.69
N SER A 212 -1.30 0.59 -30.11
CA SER A 212 0.06 0.24 -29.70
C SER A 212 0.07 -0.84 -28.60
N ALA A 213 -0.83 -0.74 -27.61
CA ALA A 213 -0.95 -1.72 -26.52
C ALA A 213 -1.35 -3.10 -27.05
N PHE A 214 -2.35 -3.19 -27.95
CA PHE A 214 -2.76 -4.45 -28.57
C PHE A 214 -1.65 -5.07 -29.43
N ARG A 215 -0.97 -4.28 -30.25
CA ARG A 215 0.17 -4.78 -31.04
C ARG A 215 1.25 -5.38 -30.16
N ARG A 216 1.58 -4.74 -29.03
CA ARG A 216 2.56 -5.27 -28.07
C ARG A 216 2.08 -6.53 -27.37
N ALA A 217 0.76 -6.63 -27.10
CA ALA A 217 0.18 -7.84 -26.54
C ALA A 217 0.30 -9.01 -27.52
N ASP A 218 0.01 -8.79 -28.80
CA ASP A 218 0.14 -9.80 -29.85
C ASP A 218 1.61 -10.23 -30.05
N GLU A 219 2.54 -9.28 -30.08
CA GLU A 219 3.98 -9.57 -30.16
C GLU A 219 4.46 -10.40 -28.97
N LEU A 220 3.98 -10.07 -27.75
CA LEU A 220 4.31 -10.82 -26.54
C LEU A 220 3.70 -12.23 -26.58
N ALA A 221 2.44 -12.35 -26.99
CA ALA A 221 1.76 -13.65 -27.10
C ALA A 221 2.50 -14.57 -28.08
N MET A 222 2.83 -14.06 -29.28
CA MET A 222 3.62 -14.78 -30.28
C MET A 222 5.00 -15.18 -29.74
N ALA A 223 5.69 -14.28 -29.03
CA ALA A 223 6.98 -14.60 -28.41
C ALA A 223 6.86 -15.66 -27.31
N MET A 224 5.73 -15.73 -26.59
CA MET A 224 5.46 -16.77 -25.60
C MET A 224 5.17 -18.12 -26.24
N GLU A 225 4.38 -18.15 -27.32
CA GLU A 225 4.09 -19.35 -28.12
C GLU A 225 5.38 -19.94 -28.73
N CYS A 226 6.23 -19.10 -29.32
CA CYS A 226 7.54 -19.53 -29.85
C CYS A 226 8.47 -20.11 -28.79
N ARG A 227 8.25 -19.79 -27.51
CA ARG A 227 8.98 -20.36 -26.36
C ARG A 227 8.24 -21.53 -25.73
N CYS A 228 7.25 -22.11 -26.40
CA CYS A 228 6.46 -23.24 -25.95
C CYS A 228 5.79 -23.00 -24.59
N TYR A 229 5.20 -21.81 -24.40
CA TYR A 229 4.44 -21.51 -23.20
C TYR A 229 3.06 -22.19 -23.27
N HIS A 230 2.78 -23.14 -22.36
CA HIS A 230 1.52 -23.88 -22.26
C HIS A 230 0.85 -23.74 -20.88
N GLY A 231 1.00 -22.57 -20.25
CA GLY A 231 0.42 -22.32 -18.91
C GLY A 231 1.41 -22.52 -17.76
N GLY A 232 0.88 -22.71 -16.57
CA GLY A 232 1.68 -22.77 -15.33
C GLY A 232 2.19 -24.15 -14.95
N GLU A 233 1.67 -25.23 -15.55
CA GLU A 233 2.02 -26.62 -15.21
C GLU A 233 3.43 -26.98 -15.69
N GLY A 234 4.20 -27.67 -14.81
CA GLY A 234 5.57 -28.11 -15.12
C GLY A 234 6.63 -27.02 -15.18
N ARG A 235 6.32 -25.78 -14.85
CA ARG A 235 7.21 -24.64 -15.00
C ARG A 235 8.11 -24.43 -13.78
N THR A 236 9.41 -24.19 -14.01
CA THR A 236 10.36 -23.83 -12.97
C THR A 236 10.55 -22.30 -12.94
N ARG A 237 10.86 -21.73 -11.75
CA ARG A 237 11.15 -20.32 -11.57
C ARG A 237 12.64 -20.08 -11.55
N LEU A 238 13.08 -19.05 -12.27
CA LEU A 238 14.48 -18.59 -12.23
C LEU A 238 14.84 -18.03 -10.85
N LYS A 239 13.93 -17.26 -10.24
CA LYS A 239 14.12 -16.65 -8.92
C LYS A 239 13.13 -17.27 -7.94
N VAL A 240 13.61 -18.09 -7.04
CA VAL A 240 12.80 -18.75 -6.00
C VAL A 240 12.99 -18.00 -4.69
N LEU A 241 11.87 -17.62 -4.06
CA LEU A 241 11.86 -17.06 -2.71
C LEU A 241 12.26 -18.17 -1.72
N LYS A 242 13.35 -17.97 -0.97
CA LYS A 242 13.84 -18.93 0.02
C LYS A 242 13.76 -18.30 1.41
N PHE A 243 13.10 -18.97 2.33
CA PHE A 243 13.11 -18.60 3.73
C PHE A 243 14.53 -18.77 4.31
N GLY A 244 15.07 -17.70 4.87
CA GLY A 244 16.37 -17.70 5.52
C GLY A 244 16.26 -17.68 7.05
N ALA A 245 17.39 -17.94 7.74
CA ALA A 245 17.44 -17.84 9.20
C ALA A 245 17.12 -16.41 9.73
N LEU A 246 17.36 -15.37 8.92
CA LEU A 246 16.98 -14.00 9.24
C LEU A 246 15.48 -13.83 9.31
N ASP A 247 14.74 -14.48 8.40
CA ASP A 247 13.27 -14.37 8.34
C ASP A 247 12.62 -14.99 9.59
N VAL A 248 13.15 -16.13 10.05
CA VAL A 248 12.69 -16.78 11.28
C VAL A 248 12.94 -15.87 12.49
N LYS A 249 14.12 -15.26 12.60
CA LYS A 249 14.42 -14.33 13.69
C LYS A 249 13.50 -13.12 13.67
N CYS A 250 13.28 -12.51 12.49
CA CYS A 250 12.38 -11.39 12.31
C CYS A 250 10.93 -11.78 12.66
N ALA A 251 10.49 -12.96 12.24
CA ALA A 251 9.14 -13.48 12.56
C ALA A 251 8.96 -13.64 14.07
N VAL A 252 9.92 -14.28 14.77
CA VAL A 252 9.84 -14.49 16.21
C VAL A 252 9.82 -13.15 16.97
N VAL A 253 10.69 -12.22 16.65
CA VAL A 253 10.73 -10.90 17.29
C VAL A 253 9.40 -10.17 17.08
N LEU A 254 8.89 -10.20 15.86
CA LEU A 254 7.67 -9.48 15.50
C LEU A 254 6.45 -10.11 16.16
N THR A 255 6.33 -11.44 16.22
CA THR A 255 5.25 -12.14 16.92
C THR A 255 5.29 -11.88 18.41
N LEU A 256 6.47 -11.87 19.05
CA LEU A 256 6.62 -11.51 20.47
C LEU A 256 6.17 -10.06 20.74
N CYS A 257 6.56 -9.10 19.89
CA CYS A 257 6.13 -7.72 20.03
C CYS A 257 4.60 -7.57 19.87
N LEU A 258 4.01 -8.23 18.87
CA LEU A 258 2.57 -8.19 18.63
C LEU A 258 1.79 -8.87 19.76
N ALA A 259 2.29 -10.00 20.28
CA ALA A 259 1.72 -10.66 21.46
C ALA A 259 1.80 -9.78 22.72
N GLY A 260 2.91 -9.05 22.88
CA GLY A 260 3.06 -8.05 23.94
C GLY A 260 2.03 -6.92 23.85
N ILE A 261 1.72 -6.42 22.65
CA ILE A 261 0.67 -5.41 22.45
C ILE A 261 -0.71 -5.99 22.80
N LEU A 262 -1.01 -7.22 22.37
CA LEU A 262 -2.27 -7.87 22.70
C LEU A 262 -2.43 -8.16 24.21
N SER A 263 -1.35 -8.51 24.91
CA SER A 263 -1.39 -8.76 26.35
C SER A 263 -1.77 -7.51 27.16
N THR A 264 -1.46 -6.30 26.68
CA THR A 264 -1.88 -5.06 27.34
C THR A 264 -3.41 -4.91 27.43
N ARG A 265 -4.14 -5.52 26.47
CA ARG A 265 -5.61 -5.53 26.50
C ARG A 265 -6.14 -6.35 27.67
N TRP A 266 -5.55 -7.53 27.92
CA TRP A 266 -5.96 -8.42 29.01
C TRP A 266 -5.60 -7.86 30.39
N LEU A 267 -4.44 -7.21 30.50
CA LEU A 267 -3.99 -6.58 31.75
C LEU A 267 -4.91 -5.44 32.21
N MET A 268 -5.48 -4.67 31.25
CA MET A 268 -6.40 -3.56 31.60
C MET A 268 -7.88 -3.97 31.61
N ALA A 269 -8.25 -5.13 31.09
CA ALA A 269 -9.61 -5.66 31.21
C ALA A 269 -9.84 -6.36 32.57
N GLY A 270 -8.78 -6.62 33.35
CA GLY A 270 -8.80 -7.23 34.65
C GLY A 270 -8.66 -6.24 35.84
N ILE A 271 -8.57 -4.92 35.54
CA ILE A 271 -8.63 -3.82 36.52
C ILE A 271 -9.92 -3.04 36.31
#